data_4731179524802735526e0ac83c37b4c7
#
_entry.id   4731179524802735526e0ac83c37b4c7
#
_cell.length_a   1.000
_cell.length_b   1.000
_cell.length_c   1.000
_cell.angle_alpha   90.00
_cell.angle_beta   90.00
_cell.angle_gamma   90.00
#
_symmetry.space_group_name_H-M   'P 1'
#
loop_
_entity.id
_entity.type
_entity.pdbx_description
1 polymer ?
#
loop_
_entity_poly.entity_id
_entity_poly.type
_entity_poly.pdbx_seq_one_letter_code
_entity_poly.pdbx_strand_id
1 'polypeptide(L)'
;MNTKKRQKTKAKLLKAVRSIIAKGQKASVSSITKKANLAYGTFYRYFKDLDEIYYEAIEELLFELAVKLERDLKNIYPAPLRVYVTWFTVIDFYKDKNTVTWLLEHPGKINKAFLDTQPMSEAWIEEAINDSELTCFTKENAEHYMKVRTYLFWMYANALQEILKGKETVDVYTDLMSAANIFNFPKNIHQTYINNSIRYFEEAQSNLL
;
A
#
# COMPACT_ATOMS: atom_id res chain seq x y z
N MET A 1 34.27 8.13 5.22
CA MET A 1 33.83 6.91 4.50
C MET A 1 32.89 7.34 3.39
N ASN A 2 33.09 6.87 2.15
CA ASN A 2 32.35 7.34 0.97
C ASN A 2 30.82 7.05 1.12
N THR A 3 29.99 8.08 1.18
CA THR A 3 28.54 8.02 1.40
C THR A 3 27.85 7.05 0.40
N LYS A 4 28.28 7.06 -0.87
CA LYS A 4 27.75 6.13 -1.90
C LYS A 4 28.01 4.66 -1.57
N LYS A 5 29.19 4.30 -1.03
CA LYS A 5 29.52 2.93 -0.63
C LYS A 5 28.68 2.50 0.56
N ARG A 6 28.40 3.42 1.50
CA ARG A 6 27.55 3.16 2.67
C ARG A 6 26.10 2.88 2.25
N GLN A 7 25.52 3.71 1.40
CA GLN A 7 24.17 3.54 0.87
C GLN A 7 24.04 2.21 0.09
N LYS A 8 25.01 1.88 -0.79
CA LYS A 8 25.01 0.62 -1.54
C LYS A 8 25.01 -0.61 -0.62
N THR A 9 25.76 -0.56 0.48
CA THR A 9 25.81 -1.67 1.45
C THR A 9 24.50 -1.80 2.22
N LYS A 10 23.90 -0.68 2.66
CA LYS A 10 22.59 -0.67 3.32
C LYS A 10 21.50 -1.26 2.42
N ALA A 11 21.44 -0.83 1.16
CA ALA A 11 20.51 -1.35 0.16
C ALA A 11 20.65 -2.86 -0.08
N LYS A 12 21.87 -3.41 -0.04
CA LYS A 12 22.07 -4.87 -0.12
C LYS A 12 21.44 -5.62 1.04
N LEU A 13 21.53 -5.10 2.27
CA LEU A 13 20.92 -5.70 3.45
C LEU A 13 19.40 -5.64 3.37
N LEU A 14 18.82 -4.50 2.97
CA LEU A 14 17.38 -4.32 2.77
C LEU A 14 16.84 -5.26 1.67
N LYS A 15 17.53 -5.35 0.53
CA LYS A 15 17.15 -6.30 -0.54
C LYS A 15 17.23 -7.75 -0.06
N ALA A 16 18.23 -8.09 0.77
CA ALA A 16 18.38 -9.44 1.30
C ALA A 16 17.24 -9.83 2.25
N VAL A 17 16.86 -8.96 3.19
CA VAL A 17 15.76 -9.23 4.12
C VAL A 17 14.43 -9.34 3.39
N ARG A 18 14.11 -8.43 2.47
CA ARG A 18 12.90 -8.51 1.63
C ARG A 18 12.81 -9.83 0.86
N SER A 19 13.92 -10.26 0.26
CA SER A 19 13.96 -11.53 -0.48
C SER A 19 13.85 -12.78 0.42
N ILE A 20 14.23 -12.72 1.70
CA ILE A 20 14.01 -13.79 2.67
C ILE A 20 12.54 -13.87 3.04
N ILE A 21 11.93 -12.72 3.34
CA ILE A 21 10.51 -12.60 3.70
C ILE A 21 9.62 -13.09 2.56
N ALA A 22 9.85 -12.63 1.33
CA ALA A 22 9.08 -13.05 0.14
C ALA A 22 9.10 -14.57 -0.11
N LYS A 23 10.10 -15.30 0.46
CA LYS A 23 10.17 -16.76 0.42
C LYS A 23 9.50 -17.44 1.61
N GLY A 24 8.83 -16.69 2.48
CA GLY A 24 8.24 -17.21 3.72
C GLY A 24 9.28 -17.71 4.75
N GLN A 25 10.53 -17.25 4.64
CA GLN A 25 11.61 -17.69 5.52
C GLN A 25 11.79 -16.71 6.69
N LYS A 26 12.05 -17.24 7.87
CA LYS A 26 12.39 -16.41 9.04
C LYS A 26 13.76 -15.77 8.83
N ALA A 27 13.81 -14.44 8.85
CA ALA A 27 15.06 -13.72 8.73
C ALA A 27 15.83 -13.70 10.07
N SER A 28 17.14 -13.77 9.95
CA SER A 28 18.11 -13.60 11.06
C SER A 28 19.27 -12.74 10.57
N VAL A 29 20.03 -12.14 11.47
CA VAL A 29 21.23 -11.36 11.09
C VAL A 29 22.19 -12.21 10.23
N SER A 30 22.35 -13.49 10.59
CA SER A 30 23.20 -14.43 9.84
C SER A 30 22.67 -14.69 8.43
N SER A 31 21.37 -14.98 8.27
CA SER A 31 20.77 -15.25 6.96
C SER A 31 20.78 -14.00 6.06
N ILE A 32 20.52 -12.82 6.64
CA ILE A 32 20.53 -11.54 5.91
C ILE A 32 21.95 -11.23 5.40
N THR A 33 22.96 -11.28 6.28
CA THR A 33 24.35 -10.96 5.90
C THR A 33 24.92 -11.97 4.91
N LYS A 34 24.62 -13.27 5.09
CA LYS A 34 25.00 -14.32 4.13
C LYS A 34 24.39 -14.05 2.75
N LYS A 35 23.08 -13.73 2.70
CA LYS A 35 22.39 -13.44 1.43
C LYS A 35 22.89 -12.17 0.75
N ALA A 36 23.25 -11.15 1.55
CA ALA A 36 23.84 -9.89 1.06
C ALA A 36 25.32 -10.03 0.64
N ASN A 37 25.96 -11.18 0.89
CA ASN A 37 27.40 -11.41 0.73
C ASN A 37 28.24 -10.41 1.54
N LEU A 38 27.93 -10.30 2.84
CA LEU A 38 28.57 -9.40 3.79
C LEU A 38 28.97 -10.15 5.07
N ALA A 39 30.01 -9.66 5.76
CA ALA A 39 30.38 -10.20 7.07
C ALA A 39 29.30 -9.91 8.11
N TYR A 40 29.10 -10.84 9.06
CA TYR A 40 28.08 -10.75 10.13
C TYR A 40 28.08 -9.39 10.86
N GLY A 41 29.25 -8.91 11.31
CA GLY A 41 29.37 -7.63 12.00
C GLY A 41 29.06 -6.40 11.13
N THR A 42 28.93 -6.56 9.80
CA THR A 42 28.53 -5.47 8.91
C THR A 42 27.09 -5.04 9.18
N PHE A 43 26.22 -5.95 9.59
CA PHE A 43 24.82 -5.64 9.93
C PHE A 43 24.75 -4.53 10.97
N TYR A 44 25.42 -4.69 12.09
CA TYR A 44 25.37 -3.76 13.23
C TYR A 44 25.99 -2.38 12.98
N ARG A 45 26.62 -2.18 11.86
CA ARG A 45 27.07 -0.86 11.37
C ARG A 45 25.93 -0.05 10.74
N TYR A 46 24.82 -0.69 10.40
CA TYR A 46 23.68 -0.08 9.68
C TYR A 46 22.37 -0.18 10.44
N PHE A 47 22.18 -1.25 11.20
CA PHE A 47 20.95 -1.54 11.93
C PHE A 47 21.28 -2.03 13.34
N LYS A 48 20.56 -1.53 14.31
CA LYS A 48 20.69 -1.90 15.71
C LYS A 48 20.25 -3.35 15.94
N ASP A 49 19.13 -3.72 15.33
CA ASP A 49 18.48 -5.02 15.49
C ASP A 49 17.66 -5.40 14.26
N LEU A 50 16.95 -6.53 14.33
CA LEU A 50 16.08 -7.00 13.26
C LEU A 50 14.84 -6.10 13.09
N ASP A 51 14.36 -5.50 14.17
CA ASP A 51 13.19 -4.61 14.10
C ASP A 51 13.47 -3.36 13.29
N GLU A 52 14.68 -2.80 13.40
CA GLU A 52 15.07 -1.62 12.63
C GLU A 52 15.16 -1.92 11.13
N ILE A 53 15.78 -3.04 10.73
CA ILE A 53 15.82 -3.40 9.30
C ILE A 53 14.43 -3.78 8.76
N TYR A 54 13.58 -4.39 9.57
CA TYR A 54 12.20 -4.69 9.18
C TYR A 54 11.40 -3.40 8.97
N TYR A 55 11.56 -2.44 9.88
CA TYR A 55 10.92 -1.13 9.74
C TYR A 55 11.32 -0.45 8.42
N GLU A 56 12.62 -0.34 8.14
CA GLU A 56 13.10 0.28 6.92
C GLU A 56 12.69 -0.51 5.66
N ALA A 57 12.63 -1.84 5.73
CA ALA A 57 12.15 -2.65 4.61
C ALA A 57 10.67 -2.42 4.30
N ILE A 58 9.84 -2.18 5.33
CA ILE A 58 8.43 -1.78 5.14
C ILE A 58 8.35 -0.37 4.55
N GLU A 59 9.14 0.57 5.05
CA GLU A 59 9.17 1.94 4.50
C GLU A 59 9.55 1.95 3.01
N GLU A 60 10.54 1.13 2.59
CA GLU A 60 10.89 1.00 1.16
C GLU A 60 9.72 0.45 0.33
N LEU A 61 9.04 -0.62 0.81
CA LEU A 61 7.88 -1.19 0.12
C LEU A 61 6.76 -0.16 -0.07
N LEU A 62 6.48 0.62 0.96
CA LEU A 62 5.44 1.63 0.95
C LEU A 62 5.81 2.83 0.08
N PHE A 63 7.08 3.19 0.06
CA PHE A 63 7.59 4.21 -0.84
C PHE A 63 7.48 3.76 -2.32
N GLU A 64 7.84 2.52 -2.63
CA GLU A 64 7.66 1.95 -3.97
C GLU A 64 6.18 1.98 -4.41
N LEU A 65 5.27 1.62 -3.49
CA LEU A 65 3.84 1.70 -3.74
C LEU A 65 3.38 3.14 -3.96
N ALA A 66 3.81 4.09 -3.11
CA ALA A 66 3.45 5.50 -3.26
C ALA A 66 3.90 6.08 -4.60
N VAL A 67 5.15 5.81 -5.02
CA VAL A 67 5.66 6.23 -6.33
C VAL A 67 4.85 5.60 -7.47
N LYS A 68 4.48 4.33 -7.35
CA LYS A 68 3.61 3.67 -8.33
C LYS A 68 2.25 4.35 -8.42
N LEU A 69 1.61 4.60 -7.28
CA LEU A 69 0.31 5.25 -7.21
C LEU A 69 0.36 6.66 -7.81
N GLU A 70 1.33 7.47 -7.42
CA GLU A 70 1.49 8.83 -7.96
C GLU A 70 1.62 8.83 -9.48
N ARG A 71 2.45 7.94 -10.03
CA ARG A 71 2.63 7.83 -11.49
C ARG A 71 1.38 7.36 -12.21
N ASP A 72 0.74 6.29 -11.70
CA ASP A 72 -0.31 5.58 -12.40
C ASP A 72 -1.68 6.28 -12.25
N LEU A 73 -1.89 7.04 -11.17
CA LEU A 73 -3.20 7.59 -10.85
C LEU A 73 -3.39 9.08 -11.20
N LYS A 74 -2.32 9.84 -11.42
CA LYS A 74 -2.39 11.28 -11.62
C LYS A 74 -3.33 11.73 -12.76
N ASN A 75 -3.52 10.88 -13.77
CA ASN A 75 -4.34 11.19 -14.95
C ASN A 75 -5.74 10.55 -14.88
N ILE A 76 -6.08 9.87 -13.78
CA ILE A 76 -7.41 9.29 -13.61
C ILE A 76 -8.39 10.39 -13.24
N TYR A 77 -9.51 10.45 -13.97
CA TYR A 77 -10.61 11.35 -13.72
C TYR A 77 -11.91 10.53 -13.52
N PRO A 78 -12.79 10.96 -12.63
CA PRO A 78 -12.65 12.07 -11.67
C PRO A 78 -11.76 11.72 -10.47
N ALA A 79 -11.29 12.74 -9.74
CA ALA A 79 -10.36 12.56 -8.62
C ALA A 79 -10.80 11.55 -7.56
N PRO A 80 -12.08 11.43 -7.14
CA PRO A 80 -12.54 10.39 -6.23
C PRO A 80 -12.26 8.97 -6.73
N LEU A 81 -12.25 8.72 -8.06
CA LEU A 81 -11.93 7.42 -8.62
C LEU A 81 -10.51 6.98 -8.26
N ARG A 82 -9.57 7.92 -8.16
CA ARG A 82 -8.19 7.65 -7.72
C ARG A 82 -8.14 6.96 -6.36
N VAL A 83 -9.01 7.36 -5.43
CA VAL A 83 -9.08 6.75 -4.11
C VAL A 83 -9.54 5.29 -4.21
N TYR A 84 -10.56 5.00 -5.01
CA TYR A 84 -11.03 3.62 -5.23
C TYR A 84 -9.95 2.76 -5.90
N VAL A 85 -9.31 3.27 -6.95
CA VAL A 85 -8.20 2.57 -7.63
C VAL A 85 -7.01 2.38 -6.70
N THR A 86 -6.72 3.34 -5.82
CA THR A 86 -5.68 3.20 -4.78
C THR A 86 -5.94 1.98 -3.90
N TRP A 87 -7.15 1.82 -3.37
CA TRP A 87 -7.48 0.69 -2.49
C TRP A 87 -7.35 -0.64 -3.23
N PHE A 88 -7.80 -0.71 -4.49
CA PHE A 88 -7.60 -1.91 -5.29
C PHE A 88 -6.10 -2.21 -5.49
N THR A 89 -5.34 -1.21 -5.92
CA THR A 89 -3.90 -1.34 -6.17
C THR A 89 -3.12 -1.76 -4.92
N VAL A 90 -3.49 -1.23 -3.75
CA VAL A 90 -2.85 -1.58 -2.47
C VAL A 90 -3.11 -3.04 -2.09
N ILE A 91 -4.34 -3.53 -2.26
CA ILE A 91 -4.69 -4.94 -2.00
C ILE A 91 -3.93 -5.86 -2.97
N ASP A 92 -3.94 -5.54 -4.26
CA ASP A 92 -3.27 -6.34 -5.29
C ASP A 92 -1.74 -6.34 -5.15
N PHE A 93 -1.16 -5.21 -4.78
CA PHE A 93 0.29 -5.08 -4.60
C PHE A 93 0.84 -6.00 -3.50
N TYR A 94 0.06 -6.23 -2.46
CA TYR A 94 0.44 -7.07 -1.32
C TYR A 94 -0.22 -8.46 -1.34
N LYS A 95 -0.71 -8.93 -2.48
CA LYS A 95 -1.35 -10.26 -2.59
C LYS A 95 -0.42 -11.44 -2.38
N ASP A 96 0.92 -11.23 -2.43
CA ASP A 96 1.87 -12.28 -2.08
C ASP A 96 1.72 -12.70 -0.61
N LYS A 97 1.36 -13.97 -0.42
CA LYS A 97 1.01 -14.54 0.88
C LYS A 97 2.07 -14.33 1.97
N ASN A 98 3.33 -14.42 1.60
CA ASN A 98 4.41 -14.27 2.58
C ASN A 98 4.58 -12.82 3.01
N THR A 99 4.46 -11.87 2.07
CA THR A 99 4.48 -10.43 2.35
C THR A 99 3.28 -10.05 3.21
N VAL A 100 2.07 -10.53 2.90
CA VAL A 100 0.88 -10.29 3.71
C VAL A 100 1.06 -10.79 5.13
N THR A 101 1.52 -12.03 5.32
CA THR A 101 1.77 -12.60 6.64
C THR A 101 2.72 -11.71 7.44
N TRP A 102 3.83 -11.34 6.82
CA TRP A 102 4.82 -10.48 7.46
C TRP A 102 4.28 -9.08 7.82
N LEU A 103 3.49 -8.47 6.95
CA LEU A 103 2.84 -7.18 7.24
C LEU A 103 1.89 -7.29 8.42
N LEU A 104 1.05 -8.32 8.47
CA LEU A 104 0.09 -8.54 9.56
C LEU A 104 0.76 -8.81 10.92
N GLU A 105 2.01 -9.29 10.93
CA GLU A 105 2.83 -9.42 12.14
C GLU A 105 3.37 -8.05 12.64
N HIS A 106 3.27 -6.98 11.82
CA HIS A 106 3.81 -5.65 12.13
C HIS A 106 2.79 -4.51 11.93
N PRO A 107 1.59 -4.59 12.53
CA PRO A 107 0.47 -3.67 12.22
C PRO A 107 0.79 -2.20 12.53
N GLY A 108 1.57 -1.92 13.57
CA GLY A 108 1.94 -0.54 13.91
C GLY A 108 2.79 0.15 12.85
N LYS A 109 3.59 -0.60 12.09
CA LYS A 109 4.43 -0.07 11.02
C LYS A 109 3.60 0.26 9.79
N ILE A 110 2.64 -0.62 9.44
CA ILE A 110 1.70 -0.37 8.34
C ILE A 110 0.82 0.84 8.65
N ASN A 111 0.33 0.97 9.89
CA ASN A 111 -0.50 2.10 10.28
C ASN A 111 0.22 3.44 10.11
N LYS A 112 1.49 3.52 10.54
CA LYS A 112 2.29 4.74 10.33
C LYS A 112 2.39 5.10 8.85
N ALA A 113 2.73 4.15 8.01
CA ALA A 113 2.85 4.37 6.58
C ALA A 113 1.52 4.74 5.91
N PHE A 114 0.41 4.18 6.36
CA PHE A 114 -0.93 4.59 5.94
C PHE A 114 -1.19 6.07 6.29
N LEU A 115 -0.79 6.51 7.48
CA LEU A 115 -0.91 7.91 7.87
C LEU A 115 -0.04 8.82 7.00
N ASP A 116 1.14 8.36 6.59
CA ASP A 116 2.05 9.12 5.73
C ASP A 116 1.50 9.35 4.31
N THR A 117 0.46 8.60 3.87
CA THR A 117 -0.25 8.83 2.60
C THR A 117 -1.35 9.90 2.70
N GLN A 118 -1.62 10.45 3.87
CA GLN A 118 -2.70 11.42 4.08
C GLN A 118 -2.60 12.66 3.19
N PRO A 119 -1.42 13.31 3.02
CA PRO A 119 -1.32 14.50 2.18
C PRO A 119 -1.73 14.27 0.71
N MET A 120 -1.44 13.09 0.18
CA MET A 120 -1.84 12.72 -1.19
C MET A 120 -3.37 12.60 -1.31
N SER A 121 -4.02 11.97 -0.34
CA SER A 121 -5.48 11.85 -0.32
C SER A 121 -6.16 13.22 -0.16
N GLU A 122 -5.60 14.09 0.69
CA GLU A 122 -6.11 15.45 0.89
C GLU A 122 -6.04 16.27 -0.40
N ALA A 123 -4.94 16.20 -1.15
CA ALA A 123 -4.81 16.89 -2.44
C ALA A 123 -5.86 16.43 -3.47
N TRP A 124 -6.15 15.14 -3.53
CA TRP A 124 -7.19 14.63 -4.43
C TRP A 124 -8.60 15.01 -3.99
N ILE A 125 -8.84 15.07 -2.69
CA ILE A 125 -10.11 15.55 -2.13
C ILE A 125 -10.31 17.03 -2.46
N GLU A 126 -9.28 17.85 -2.31
CA GLU A 126 -9.32 19.27 -2.65
C GLU A 126 -9.57 19.48 -4.15
N GLU A 127 -8.91 18.71 -5.02
CA GLU A 127 -9.17 18.69 -6.46
C GLU A 127 -10.64 18.37 -6.75
N ALA A 128 -11.19 17.33 -6.10
CA ALA A 128 -12.58 16.91 -6.31
C ALA A 128 -13.60 17.97 -5.85
N ILE A 129 -13.34 18.70 -4.77
CA ILE A 129 -14.23 19.77 -4.28
C ILE A 129 -14.23 20.96 -5.23
N ASN A 130 -13.09 21.25 -5.86
CA ASN A 130 -12.92 22.39 -6.75
C ASN A 130 -13.32 22.07 -8.20
N ASP A 131 -13.64 20.82 -8.52
CA ASP A 131 -14.07 20.38 -9.85
C ASP A 131 -15.55 20.70 -10.07
N SER A 132 -15.80 21.73 -10.89
CA SER A 132 -17.17 22.18 -11.21
C SER A 132 -17.98 21.16 -12.03
N GLU A 133 -17.34 20.20 -12.69
CA GLU A 133 -18.01 19.13 -13.43
C GLU A 133 -18.43 17.98 -12.52
N LEU A 134 -17.83 17.87 -11.32
CA LEU A 134 -18.07 16.79 -10.37
C LEU A 134 -19.17 17.14 -9.38
N THR A 135 -20.38 17.34 -9.86
CA THR A 135 -21.53 17.79 -9.05
C THR A 135 -21.97 16.78 -7.97
N CYS A 136 -21.56 15.53 -8.08
CA CYS A 136 -21.90 14.48 -7.08
C CYS A 136 -20.94 14.43 -5.88
N PHE A 137 -19.86 15.21 -5.87
CA PHE A 137 -18.89 15.25 -4.78
C PHE A 137 -19.02 16.57 -4.00
N THR A 138 -19.29 16.46 -2.72
CA THR A 138 -19.55 17.60 -1.83
C THR A 138 -18.54 17.66 -0.68
N LYS A 139 -18.57 18.76 0.09
CA LYS A 139 -17.77 18.86 1.33
C LYS A 139 -18.13 17.78 2.34
N GLU A 140 -19.40 17.40 2.42
CA GLU A 140 -19.86 16.32 3.31
C GLU A 140 -19.24 14.98 2.93
N ASN A 141 -19.07 14.68 1.63
CA ASN A 141 -18.39 13.50 1.17
C ASN A 141 -16.90 13.50 1.58
N ALA A 142 -16.24 14.66 1.44
CA ALA A 142 -14.86 14.86 1.86
C ALA A 142 -14.70 14.67 3.38
N GLU A 143 -15.53 15.31 4.17
CA GLU A 143 -15.53 15.19 5.64
C GLU A 143 -15.80 13.76 6.09
N HIS A 144 -16.73 13.07 5.42
CA HIS A 144 -17.02 11.66 5.71
C HIS A 144 -15.78 10.80 5.46
N TYR A 145 -15.12 10.95 4.31
CA TYR A 145 -13.89 10.23 3.99
C TYR A 145 -12.81 10.44 5.06
N MET A 146 -12.56 11.68 5.46
CA MET A 146 -11.55 11.98 6.48
C MET A 146 -11.87 11.34 7.83
N LYS A 147 -13.15 11.23 8.20
CA LYS A 147 -13.59 10.54 9.43
C LYS A 147 -13.39 9.03 9.34
N VAL A 148 -13.78 8.39 8.23
CA VAL A 148 -13.72 6.93 8.09
C VAL A 148 -12.32 6.42 7.76
N ARG A 149 -11.46 7.27 7.18
CA ARG A 149 -10.11 6.91 6.74
C ARG A 149 -9.29 6.19 7.83
N THR A 150 -9.40 6.64 9.07
CA THR A 150 -8.71 6.01 10.21
C THR A 150 -9.16 4.56 10.44
N TYR A 151 -10.44 4.28 10.19
CA TYR A 151 -11.00 2.93 10.34
C TYR A 151 -10.68 2.03 9.13
N LEU A 152 -10.44 2.62 7.96
CA LEU A 152 -10.11 1.87 6.75
C LEU A 152 -8.84 1.03 6.91
N PHE A 153 -7.89 1.47 7.73
CA PHE A 153 -6.71 0.68 8.06
C PHE A 153 -7.08 -0.69 8.67
N TRP A 154 -7.99 -0.73 9.62
CA TRP A 154 -8.42 -1.98 10.25
C TRP A 154 -9.22 -2.86 9.31
N MET A 155 -10.05 -2.25 8.46
CA MET A 155 -10.76 -2.97 7.40
C MET A 155 -9.79 -3.56 6.38
N TYR A 156 -8.74 -2.82 6.03
CA TYR A 156 -7.67 -3.30 5.16
C TYR A 156 -6.90 -4.48 5.76
N ALA A 157 -6.57 -4.43 7.04
CA ALA A 157 -5.91 -5.56 7.71
C ALA A 157 -6.77 -6.84 7.67
N ASN A 158 -8.10 -6.70 7.84
CA ASN A 158 -9.03 -7.82 7.65
C ASN A 158 -9.08 -8.30 6.20
N ALA A 159 -9.09 -7.39 5.23
CA ALA A 159 -9.05 -7.72 3.81
C ALA A 159 -7.81 -8.56 3.46
N LEU A 160 -6.64 -8.19 3.98
CA LEU A 160 -5.42 -8.98 3.81
C LEU A 160 -5.53 -10.39 4.41
N GLN A 161 -6.25 -10.57 5.51
CA GLN A 161 -6.50 -11.92 6.06
C GLN A 161 -7.35 -12.78 5.14
N GLU A 162 -8.33 -12.20 4.44
CA GLU A 162 -9.13 -12.92 3.45
C GLU A 162 -8.28 -13.37 2.25
N ILE A 163 -7.31 -12.56 1.82
CA ILE A 163 -6.31 -12.96 0.81
C ILE A 163 -5.52 -14.19 1.29
N LEU A 164 -5.11 -14.22 2.57
CA LEU A 164 -4.40 -15.39 3.13
C LEU A 164 -5.24 -16.66 3.12
N LYS A 165 -6.57 -16.53 3.21
CA LYS A 165 -7.52 -17.67 3.10
C LYS A 165 -7.74 -18.11 1.65
N GLY A 166 -7.18 -17.41 0.67
CA GLY A 166 -7.26 -17.74 -0.75
C GLY A 166 -8.41 -17.06 -1.48
N LYS A 167 -9.01 -15.99 -0.90
CA LYS A 167 -10.02 -15.21 -1.61
C LYS A 167 -9.37 -14.35 -2.68
N GLU A 168 -10.03 -14.21 -3.83
CA GLU A 168 -9.50 -13.41 -4.95
C GLU A 168 -9.48 -11.91 -4.62
N THR A 169 -8.49 -11.20 -5.16
CA THR A 169 -8.31 -9.75 -4.91
C THR A 169 -9.55 -8.93 -5.23
N VAL A 170 -10.22 -9.23 -6.34
CA VAL A 170 -11.44 -8.51 -6.78
C VAL A 170 -12.57 -8.69 -5.76
N ASP A 171 -12.76 -9.91 -5.25
CA ASP A 171 -13.81 -10.19 -4.26
C ASP A 171 -13.53 -9.48 -2.93
N VAL A 172 -12.28 -9.56 -2.46
CA VAL A 172 -11.84 -8.89 -1.22
C VAL A 172 -12.01 -7.37 -1.33
N TYR A 173 -11.61 -6.79 -2.46
CA TYR A 173 -11.77 -5.36 -2.73
C TYR A 173 -13.24 -4.97 -2.78
N THR A 174 -14.08 -5.73 -3.48
CA THR A 174 -15.51 -5.45 -3.62
C THR A 174 -16.22 -5.48 -2.26
N ASP A 175 -15.92 -6.47 -1.44
CA ASP A 175 -16.47 -6.56 -0.08
C ASP A 175 -16.03 -5.39 0.80
N LEU A 176 -14.74 -5.05 0.77
CA LEU A 176 -14.18 -3.93 1.53
C LEU A 176 -14.87 -2.61 1.13
N MET A 177 -14.95 -2.32 -0.15
CA MET A 177 -15.55 -1.06 -0.63
C MET A 177 -17.05 -1.02 -0.38
N SER A 178 -17.76 -2.15 -0.57
CA SER A 178 -19.20 -2.22 -0.30
C SER A 178 -19.54 -1.97 1.17
N ALA A 179 -18.69 -2.46 2.07
CA ALA A 179 -18.84 -2.23 3.51
C ALA A 179 -18.47 -0.81 3.93
N ALA A 180 -17.45 -0.21 3.30
CA ALA A 180 -16.89 1.06 3.73
C ALA A 180 -17.70 2.27 3.28
N ASN A 181 -18.26 2.26 2.06
CA ASN A 181 -18.82 3.44 1.38
C ASN A 181 -18.05 4.73 1.69
N ILE A 182 -16.79 4.74 1.29
CA ILE A 182 -15.76 5.68 1.75
C ILE A 182 -16.09 7.16 1.59
N PHE A 183 -17.01 7.51 0.68
CA PHE A 183 -17.47 8.89 0.46
C PHE A 183 -18.94 9.10 0.82
N ASN A 184 -19.61 8.11 1.41
CA ASN A 184 -21.04 8.16 1.68
C ASN A 184 -21.89 8.51 0.45
N PHE A 185 -21.50 7.97 -0.70
CA PHE A 185 -22.25 8.14 -1.94
C PHE A 185 -23.57 7.38 -1.93
N PRO A 186 -24.59 7.83 -2.68
CA PRO A 186 -25.73 6.99 -3.04
C PRO A 186 -25.26 5.66 -3.61
N LYS A 187 -25.97 4.57 -3.28
CA LYS A 187 -25.55 3.19 -3.60
C LYS A 187 -25.18 2.98 -5.07
N ASN A 188 -25.94 3.55 -6.00
CA ASN A 188 -25.69 3.45 -7.43
C ASN A 188 -24.38 4.15 -7.85
N ILE A 189 -24.11 5.33 -7.31
CA ILE A 189 -22.86 6.07 -7.56
C ILE A 189 -21.68 5.32 -6.98
N HIS A 190 -21.79 4.87 -5.74
CA HIS A 190 -20.76 4.09 -5.07
C HIS A 190 -20.40 2.82 -5.87
N GLN A 191 -21.41 2.05 -6.30
CA GLN A 191 -21.21 0.85 -7.11
C GLN A 191 -20.55 1.16 -8.46
N THR A 192 -20.89 2.29 -9.08
CA THR A 192 -20.24 2.74 -10.33
C THR A 192 -18.75 2.98 -10.12
N TYR A 193 -18.34 3.62 -9.02
CA TYR A 193 -16.92 3.82 -8.71
C TYR A 193 -16.18 2.50 -8.46
N ILE A 194 -16.79 1.55 -7.75
CA ILE A 194 -16.23 0.20 -7.55
C ILE A 194 -15.98 -0.47 -8.90
N ASN A 195 -17.00 -0.55 -9.75
CA ASN A 195 -16.91 -1.21 -11.06
C ASN A 195 -15.88 -0.55 -11.98
N ASN A 196 -15.84 0.79 -12.01
CA ASN A 196 -14.87 1.54 -12.82
C ASN A 196 -13.44 1.33 -12.35
N SER A 197 -13.21 1.22 -11.05
CA SER A 197 -11.86 0.97 -10.51
C SER A 197 -11.35 -0.44 -10.83
N ILE A 198 -12.22 -1.44 -10.80
CA ILE A 198 -11.88 -2.82 -11.21
C ILE A 198 -11.54 -2.85 -12.69
N ARG A 199 -12.41 -2.28 -13.55
CA ARG A 199 -12.19 -2.21 -14.99
C ARG A 199 -10.88 -1.50 -15.34
N TYR A 200 -10.61 -0.35 -14.70
CA TYR A 200 -9.35 0.37 -14.90
C TYR A 200 -8.13 -0.52 -14.61
N PHE A 201 -8.19 -1.31 -13.56
CA PHE A 201 -7.10 -2.18 -13.17
C PHE A 201 -6.90 -3.34 -14.17
N GLU A 202 -7.99 -3.96 -14.64
CA GLU A 202 -7.96 -5.02 -15.65
C GLU A 202 -7.39 -4.53 -16.98
N GLU A 203 -7.81 -3.34 -17.46
CA GLU A 203 -7.29 -2.71 -18.66
C GLU A 203 -5.80 -2.37 -18.54
N ALA A 204 -5.36 -1.88 -17.38
CA ALA A 204 -3.96 -1.58 -17.11
C ALA A 204 -3.08 -2.84 -17.12
N GLN A 205 -3.59 -3.98 -16.64
CA GLN A 205 -2.87 -5.26 -16.72
C GLN A 205 -2.80 -5.80 -18.16
N SER A 206 -3.86 -5.66 -18.93
CA SER A 206 -3.92 -6.13 -20.33
C SER A 206 -2.95 -5.37 -21.24
N ASN A 207 -2.62 -4.12 -20.94
CA ASN A 207 -1.67 -3.30 -21.68
C ASN A 207 -0.19 -3.57 -21.31
N LEU A 208 0.07 -4.44 -20.33
CA LEU A 208 1.42 -4.83 -19.90
C LEU A 208 1.85 -6.20 -20.47
N LEU A 209 0.95 -6.91 -21.15
CA LEU A 209 1.17 -8.17 -21.84
C LEU A 209 1.37 -7.95 -23.35
#